data_b5da7b15c97ae1b32c379c3b1d3c7457
#
_entry.id   b5da7b15c97ae1b32c379c3b1d3c7457
#
_cell.length_a   1.000
_cell.length_b   1.000
_cell.length_c   1.000
_cell.angle_alpha   90.00
_cell.angle_beta   90.00
_cell.angle_gamma   90.00
#
_symmetry.space_group_name_H-M   'P 1'
#
loop_
_entity.id
_entity.type
_entity.pdbx_description
1 polymer ?
#
loop_
_entity_poly.entity_id
_entity_poly.type
_entity_poly.pdbx_seq_one_letter_code
_entity_poly.pdbx_strand_id
1 'polypeptide(L)'
;MLRIDGHFSGNVTSPDGTLIVSTGAEVTKAVIKVAVAKINGTVEGDIRASKELVLGRTANVKGQVTAPALVVEEGAQLNGSCRRIAG
;
A
#
# COMPACT_ATOMS: atom_id res chain seq x y z
N MET A 1 -5.69 8.17 10.94
CA MET A 1 -6.16 7.50 9.72
C MET A 1 -6.04 8.45 8.54
N LEU A 2 -5.44 7.98 7.47
CA LEU A 2 -5.22 8.77 6.26
C LEU A 2 -5.88 8.10 5.07
N ARG A 3 -6.63 8.86 4.30
CA ARG A 3 -7.34 8.33 3.14
C ARG A 3 -6.91 9.10 1.89
N ILE A 4 -6.62 8.38 0.83
CA ILE A 4 -6.22 8.97 -0.45
C ILE A 4 -7.30 8.70 -1.48
N ASP A 5 -7.86 9.78 -2.03
CA ASP A 5 -8.80 9.76 -3.13
C ASP A 5 -8.21 10.63 -4.25
N GLY A 6 -8.02 10.05 -5.44
CA GLY A 6 -7.49 10.80 -6.56
C GLY A 6 -6.00 10.57 -6.74
N HIS A 7 -5.29 11.58 -7.24
CA HIS A 7 -3.86 11.47 -7.51
C HIS A 7 -3.02 11.94 -6.34
N PHE A 8 -2.01 11.17 -6.02
CA PHE A 8 -1.07 11.53 -4.97
C PHE A 8 0.35 11.15 -5.39
N SER A 9 1.29 12.02 -5.10
CA SER A 9 2.71 11.71 -5.24
C SER A 9 3.47 12.34 -4.09
N GLY A 10 4.51 11.67 -3.63
CA GLY A 10 5.32 12.15 -2.52
C GLY A 10 5.45 11.12 -1.41
N ASN A 11 5.89 11.57 -0.25
CA ASN A 11 6.16 10.68 0.87
C ASN A 11 5.04 10.73 1.91
N VAL A 12 4.60 9.57 2.34
CA VAL A 12 3.65 9.46 3.44
C VAL A 12 4.33 8.71 4.56
N THR A 13 4.42 9.32 5.71
CA THR A 13 5.01 8.70 6.88
C THR A 13 4.05 8.81 8.06
N SER A 14 3.54 7.68 8.50
CA SER A 14 2.65 7.63 9.64
C SER A 14 2.84 6.28 10.33
N PRO A 15 3.92 6.14 11.12
CA PRO A 15 4.33 4.82 11.62
C PRO A 15 3.29 4.15 12.52
N ASP A 16 2.39 4.90 13.09
CA ASP A 16 1.31 4.35 13.92
C ASP A 16 -0.07 4.50 13.30
N GLY A 17 -0.14 4.93 12.05
CA GLY A 17 -1.41 5.22 11.42
C GLY A 17 -1.86 4.18 10.42
N THR A 18 -3.08 4.35 9.95
CA THR A 18 -3.67 3.52 8.92
C THR A 18 -3.83 4.34 7.65
N LEU A 19 -3.38 3.78 6.54
CA LEU A 19 -3.54 4.41 5.23
C LEU A 19 -4.56 3.62 4.44
N ILE A 20 -5.51 4.34 3.83
CA ILE A 20 -6.50 3.74 2.95
C ILE A 20 -6.40 4.42 1.59
N VAL A 21 -6.15 3.63 0.56
CA VAL A 21 -6.16 4.11 -0.81
C VAL A 21 -7.47 3.66 -1.44
N SER A 22 -8.29 4.63 -1.82
CA SER A 22 -9.63 4.35 -2.34
C SER A 22 -9.59 3.78 -3.74
N THR A 23 -10.68 3.11 -4.12
CA THR A 23 -10.83 2.59 -5.48
C THR A 23 -10.76 3.74 -6.49
N GLY A 24 -9.93 3.59 -7.50
CA GLY A 24 -9.73 4.62 -8.51
C GLY A 24 -8.66 5.65 -8.17
N ALA A 25 -8.14 5.63 -6.94
CA ALA A 25 -7.03 6.51 -6.58
C ALA A 25 -5.74 6.04 -7.24
N GLU A 26 -4.87 6.99 -7.53
CA GLU A 26 -3.56 6.69 -8.12
C GLU A 26 -2.47 7.34 -7.28
N VAL A 27 -1.53 6.52 -6.85
CA VAL A 27 -0.37 6.99 -6.11
C VAL A 27 0.86 6.65 -6.93
N THR A 28 1.62 7.67 -7.31
CA THR A 28 2.81 7.50 -8.14
C THR A 28 4.04 8.07 -7.45
N LYS A 29 5.18 7.40 -7.65
CA LYS A 29 6.46 7.83 -7.10
C LYS A 29 6.38 8.17 -5.62
N ALA A 30 5.77 7.27 -4.84
CA ALA A 30 5.54 7.53 -3.44
C ALA A 30 6.32 6.55 -2.56
N VAL A 31 6.73 7.05 -1.39
CA VAL A 31 7.26 6.21 -0.34
C VAL A 31 6.26 6.26 0.80
N ILE A 32 5.70 5.13 1.14
CA ILE A 32 4.65 5.04 2.15
C ILE A 32 5.16 4.22 3.33
N LYS A 33 5.11 4.81 4.50
CA LYS A 33 5.47 4.13 5.75
C LYS A 33 4.32 4.29 6.74
N VAL A 34 3.61 3.21 6.97
CA VAL A 34 2.44 3.23 7.86
C VAL A 34 2.41 1.94 8.66
N ALA A 35 1.56 1.89 9.67
CA ALA A 35 1.37 0.66 10.43
C ALA A 35 0.49 -0.32 9.66
N VAL A 36 -0.65 0.17 9.18
CA VAL A 36 -1.60 -0.63 8.41
C VAL A 36 -1.88 0.08 7.10
N ALA A 37 -1.79 -0.63 6.00
CA ALA A 37 -2.12 -0.07 4.69
C ALA A 37 -3.21 -0.90 4.03
N LYS A 38 -4.25 -0.23 3.56
CA LYS A 38 -5.31 -0.86 2.77
C LYS A 38 -5.33 -0.22 1.40
N ILE A 39 -5.02 -1.01 0.40
CA ILE A 39 -4.88 -0.51 -0.96
C ILE A 39 -6.03 -1.06 -1.81
N ASN A 40 -6.81 -0.15 -2.38
CA ASN A 40 -7.87 -0.51 -3.32
C ASN A 40 -7.70 0.19 -4.67
N GLY A 41 -6.64 0.95 -4.83
CA GLY A 41 -6.34 1.66 -6.07
C GLY A 41 -4.99 1.27 -6.62
N THR A 42 -4.41 2.14 -7.45
CA THR A 42 -3.11 1.92 -8.06
C THR A 42 -2.03 2.62 -7.25
N VAL A 43 -0.99 1.89 -6.91
CA VAL A 43 0.15 2.44 -6.17
C VAL A 43 1.43 2.06 -6.89
N GLU A 44 2.27 3.06 -7.16
CA GLU A 44 3.62 2.85 -7.68
C GLU A 44 4.63 3.41 -6.70
N GLY A 45 5.61 2.61 -6.34
CA GLY A 45 6.68 3.04 -5.46
C GLY A 45 6.90 2.06 -4.33
N ASP A 46 7.39 2.57 -3.21
CA ASP A 46 7.70 1.73 -2.04
C ASP A 46 6.61 1.84 -1.00
N ILE A 47 6.13 0.69 -0.54
CA ILE A 47 5.17 0.63 0.54
C ILE A 47 5.78 -0.17 1.68
N ARG A 48 5.80 0.42 2.85
CA ARG A 48 6.21 -0.26 4.07
C ARG A 48 5.10 -0.20 5.09
N ALA A 49 4.60 -1.35 5.46
CA ALA A 49 3.65 -1.48 6.55
C ALA A 49 4.33 -2.18 7.70
N SER A 50 4.22 -1.63 8.91
CA SER A 50 4.88 -2.22 10.06
C SER A 50 4.03 -3.28 10.75
N LYS A 51 2.75 -3.33 10.46
CA LYS A 51 1.84 -4.32 11.02
C LYS A 51 1.20 -5.20 9.97
N GLU A 52 0.47 -4.57 9.04
CA GLU A 52 -0.30 -5.33 8.07
C GLU A 52 -0.48 -4.55 6.78
N LEU A 53 -0.44 -5.25 5.67
CA LEU A 53 -0.76 -4.69 4.37
C LEU A 53 -1.90 -5.49 3.76
N VAL A 54 -2.98 -4.81 3.38
CA VAL A 54 -4.12 -5.44 2.74
C VAL A 54 -4.26 -4.89 1.33
N LEU A 55 -4.24 -5.78 0.36
CA LEU A 55 -4.49 -5.44 -1.04
C LEU A 55 -5.90 -5.86 -1.38
N GLY A 56 -6.75 -4.89 -1.66
CA GLY A 56 -8.14 -5.12 -1.99
C GLY A 56 -8.32 -5.66 -3.40
N ARG A 57 -9.55 -5.93 -3.76
CA ARG A 57 -9.90 -6.56 -5.05
C ARG A 57 -9.49 -5.74 -6.26
N THR A 58 -9.45 -4.43 -6.11
CA THR A 58 -9.09 -3.53 -7.20
C THR A 58 -7.68 -2.97 -7.06
N ALA A 59 -6.89 -3.52 -6.14
CA ALA A 59 -5.54 -3.05 -5.91
C ALA A 59 -4.63 -3.40 -7.08
N ASN A 60 -3.78 -2.45 -7.44
CA ASN A 60 -2.77 -2.65 -8.45
C ASN A 60 -1.50 -1.98 -7.91
N VAL A 61 -0.54 -2.79 -7.50
CA VAL A 61 0.67 -2.29 -6.88
C VAL A 61 1.87 -2.60 -7.77
N LYS A 62 2.65 -1.57 -8.05
CA LYS A 62 3.89 -1.69 -8.82
C LYS A 62 5.03 -1.18 -7.96
N GLY A 63 6.08 -1.97 -7.82
CA GLY A 63 7.25 -1.59 -7.05
C GLY A 63 7.50 -2.53 -5.89
N GLN A 64 8.03 -1.99 -4.79
CA GLN A 64 8.37 -2.80 -3.63
C GLN A 64 7.33 -2.69 -2.53
N VAL A 65 7.00 -3.81 -1.95
CA VAL A 65 6.09 -3.87 -0.81
C VAL A 65 6.78 -4.64 0.30
N THR A 66 6.79 -4.08 1.48
CA THR A 66 7.38 -4.72 2.65
C THR A 66 6.38 -4.69 3.80
N ALA A 67 6.05 -5.85 4.33
CA ALA A 67 5.11 -5.95 5.44
C ALA A 67 5.33 -7.27 6.19
N PRO A 68 5.10 -7.29 7.52
CA PRO A 68 5.17 -8.53 8.28
C PRO A 68 3.98 -9.45 8.01
N ALA A 69 2.83 -8.87 7.70
CA ALA A 69 1.64 -9.61 7.32
C ALA A 69 1.08 -9.04 6.03
N LEU A 70 0.83 -9.91 5.06
CA LEU A 70 0.31 -9.51 3.77
C LEU A 70 -0.98 -10.25 3.48
N VAL A 71 -2.03 -9.51 3.20
CA VAL A 71 -3.31 -10.05 2.78
C VAL A 71 -3.58 -9.59 1.36
N VAL A 72 -3.75 -10.53 0.45
CA VAL A 72 -4.05 -10.23 -0.95
C VAL A 72 -5.41 -10.83 -1.27
N GLU A 73 -6.36 -9.97 -1.59
CA GLU A 73 -7.69 -10.43 -1.98
C GLU A 73 -7.72 -10.88 -3.43
N GLU A 74 -8.70 -11.69 -3.75
CA GLU A 74 -8.88 -12.18 -5.10
C GLU A 74 -9.13 -11.00 -6.05
N GLY A 75 -8.37 -10.92 -7.12
CA GLY A 75 -8.45 -9.82 -8.06
C GLY A 75 -7.35 -8.79 -7.93
N ALA A 76 -6.66 -8.77 -6.80
CA ALA A 76 -5.55 -7.85 -6.60
C ALA A 76 -4.38 -8.22 -7.52
N GLN A 77 -3.66 -7.19 -7.97
CA GLN A 77 -2.49 -7.37 -8.82
C GLN A 77 -1.26 -6.77 -8.13
N LEU A 78 -0.20 -7.54 -8.11
CA LEU A 78 1.06 -7.11 -7.56
C LEU A 78 2.15 -7.33 -8.60
N ASN A 79 2.68 -6.22 -9.13
CA ASN A 79 3.76 -6.24 -10.09
C ASN A 79 5.01 -5.66 -9.43
N GLY A 80 5.98 -6.49 -9.13
CA GLY A 80 7.18 -6.04 -8.47
C GLY A 80 7.60 -6.99 -7.39
N SER A 81 8.31 -6.48 -6.40
CA SER A 81 8.84 -7.28 -5.32
C SER A 81 7.99 -7.17 -4.06
N CYS A 82 7.68 -8.30 -3.48
CA CYS A 82 7.00 -8.36 -2.21
C CYS A 82 7.95 -8.95 -1.18
N ARG A 83 8.21 -8.21 -0.12
CA ARG A 83 9.04 -8.66 0.98
C ARG A 83 8.23 -8.83 2.23
N ARG A 84 8.34 -9.99 2.83
CA ARG A 84 7.70 -10.25 4.09
C ARG A 84 8.73 -10.12 5.20
N ILE A 85 8.45 -9.26 6.16
CA ILE A 85 9.33 -9.10 7.31
C ILE A 85 8.92 -10.11 8.37
N ALA A 86 9.89 -10.90 8.82
CA ALA A 86 9.68 -11.77 9.96
C ALA A 86 9.80 -10.91 11.21
N GLY A 87 8.70 -10.69 11.88
CA GLY A 87 8.78 -9.83 13.02
C GLY A 87 8.06 -10.30 14.21
#